data_e5a3d29ec244e66ebfa1d99d77672c6f
#
_entry.id   e5a3d29ec244e66ebfa1d99d77672c6f
#
_cell.length_a   1.000
_cell.length_b   1.000
_cell.length_c   1.000
_cell.angle_alpha   90.00
_cell.angle_beta   90.00
_cell.angle_gamma   90.00
#
_symmetry.space_group_name_H-M   'P 1'
#
loop_
_entity.id
_entity.type
_entity.pdbx_description
1 polymer ?
#
loop_
_entity_poly.entity_id
_entity_poly.type
_entity_poly.pdbx_seq_one_letter_code
_entity_poly.pdbx_strand_id
1 'polypeptide(L)'
;AGEHSVTTLGINYYNAEDKQQGELEYLKWLLTEVQPSGLFSYVADSYDYWGFLEHILPTLKDIIMSRDGKYVVRPDSGNVIDVICGKEFIDYSEEPTLHSAALRFAYDYETQENNFEGVILYQKQYYKISISVTRNKLGLIDNYIVNRIDEYDLTIEDKGTVEWLYDIFGGTKTEQGYKLLDSHICMIYGDGITYERAEQIFNRLHEKGFASTNVVFGIGSWTMNQVSRDSLGIAVKATNAIVNDKQIPIYKQPKTDSTKNSAKGLLKVIKNEDGSYTTLNNVTVEEEQQGELVSVFKDGKLLREQTFEEIRNLIWK
;
A
#
# COMPACT_ATOMS: atom_id res chain seq x y z
N ALA A 1 -3.14 5.26 16.33
CA ALA A 1 -3.02 5.02 14.89
C ALA A 1 -3.96 5.97 14.15
N GLY A 2 -3.45 6.62 13.11
CA GLY A 2 -4.29 7.47 12.27
C GLY A 2 -5.18 6.63 11.34
N GLU A 3 -6.33 7.19 11.00
CA GLU A 3 -7.19 6.72 9.93
C GLU A 3 -6.85 7.46 8.64
N HIS A 4 -7.09 6.84 7.46
CA HIS A 4 -6.86 7.48 6.17
C HIS A 4 -7.54 8.85 6.03
N SER A 5 -8.76 8.98 6.53
CA SER A 5 -9.49 10.24 6.47
C SER A 5 -8.81 11.36 7.26
N VAL A 6 -8.24 11.05 8.44
CA VAL A 6 -7.49 12.02 9.25
C VAL A 6 -6.13 12.33 8.61
N THR A 7 -5.44 11.31 8.11
CA THR A 7 -4.16 11.46 7.42
C THR A 7 -4.31 12.33 6.17
N THR A 8 -5.26 12.01 5.30
CA THR A 8 -5.47 12.78 4.05
C THR A 8 -5.99 14.19 4.31
N LEU A 9 -6.80 14.40 5.36
CA LEU A 9 -7.17 15.73 5.81
C LEU A 9 -5.94 16.54 6.22
N GLY A 10 -5.07 15.98 7.05
CA GLY A 10 -3.84 16.62 7.51
C GLY A 10 -2.91 16.97 6.34
N ILE A 11 -2.65 16.02 5.46
CA ILE A 11 -1.83 16.23 4.26
C ILE A 11 -2.38 17.39 3.40
N ASN A 12 -3.69 17.36 3.11
CA ASN A 12 -4.33 18.39 2.29
C ASN A 12 -4.44 19.76 2.98
N TYR A 13 -4.49 19.78 4.32
CA TYR A 13 -4.46 21.01 5.10
C TYR A 13 -3.11 21.72 4.97
N TYR A 14 -2.00 20.98 5.06
CA TYR A 14 -0.65 21.53 4.95
C TYR A 14 -0.30 21.88 3.48
N ASN A 15 -0.52 20.96 2.55
CA ASN A 15 -0.32 21.23 1.13
C ASN A 15 -1.20 20.33 0.25
N ALA A 16 -2.26 20.89 -0.31
CA ALA A 16 -3.19 20.16 -1.17
C ALA A 16 -2.66 19.91 -2.59
N GLU A 17 -1.70 20.71 -3.06
CA GLU A 17 -1.14 20.62 -4.41
C GLU A 17 0.05 19.65 -4.46
N ASP A 18 0.93 19.73 -3.46
CA ASP A 18 2.06 18.81 -3.30
C ASP A 18 1.82 17.88 -2.10
N LYS A 19 1.38 16.66 -2.39
CA LYS A 19 1.07 15.66 -1.36
C LYS A 19 2.30 15.21 -0.58
N GLN A 20 3.44 15.13 -1.23
CA GLN A 20 4.69 14.71 -0.58
C GLN A 20 5.14 15.76 0.43
N GLN A 21 5.12 17.03 0.05
CA GLN A 21 5.44 18.12 0.97
C GLN A 21 4.40 18.25 2.09
N GLY A 22 3.12 18.12 1.76
CA GLY A 22 2.04 18.17 2.75
C GLY A 22 2.14 17.04 3.78
N GLU A 23 2.50 15.84 3.34
CA GLU A 23 2.69 14.67 4.21
C GLU A 23 3.91 14.82 5.12
N LEU A 24 5.02 15.33 4.59
CA LEU A 24 6.23 15.62 5.37
C LEU A 24 5.94 16.62 6.50
N GLU A 25 5.29 17.73 6.19
CA GLU A 25 4.97 18.78 7.20
C GLU A 25 3.95 18.28 8.23
N TYR A 26 2.90 17.59 7.78
CA TYR A 26 1.91 17.00 8.67
C TYR A 26 2.53 15.97 9.62
N LEU A 27 3.35 15.06 9.10
CA LEU A 27 3.97 14.04 9.92
C LEU A 27 5.02 14.62 10.88
N LYS A 28 5.78 15.61 10.44
CA LYS A 28 6.71 16.35 11.31
C LYS A 28 5.96 16.96 12.49
N TRP A 29 4.86 17.68 12.25
CA TRP A 29 4.01 18.25 13.29
C TRP A 29 3.46 17.18 14.23
N LEU A 30 2.97 16.05 13.70
CA LEU A 30 2.51 14.94 14.53
C LEU A 30 3.59 14.41 15.47
N LEU A 31 4.82 14.25 14.96
CA LEU A 31 5.93 13.67 15.72
C LEU A 31 6.54 14.62 16.74
N THR A 32 6.44 15.94 16.54
CA THR A 32 7.07 16.94 17.44
C THR A 32 6.07 17.56 18.42
N GLU A 33 4.81 17.78 17.98
CA GLU A 33 3.86 18.55 18.77
C GLU A 33 2.71 17.70 19.34
N VAL A 34 2.20 16.73 18.55
CA VAL A 34 0.99 15.98 18.94
C VAL A 34 1.36 14.71 19.71
N GLN A 35 2.35 13.99 19.22
CA GLN A 35 2.76 12.68 19.75
C GLN A 35 4.30 12.63 19.85
N PRO A 36 4.93 13.48 20.67
CA PRO A 36 6.39 13.57 20.75
C PRO A 36 7.06 12.35 21.40
N SER A 37 6.31 11.49 22.08
CA SER A 37 6.80 10.28 22.73
C SER A 37 5.83 9.11 22.61
N GLY A 38 6.26 7.92 23.05
CA GLY A 38 5.47 6.71 23.06
C GLY A 38 5.32 6.07 21.68
N LEU A 39 4.43 5.09 21.59
CA LEU A 39 4.17 4.34 20.36
C LEU A 39 3.24 5.13 19.44
N PHE A 40 3.69 5.41 18.23
CA PHE A 40 2.94 6.10 17.19
C PHE A 40 2.90 5.29 15.91
N SER A 41 1.70 4.90 15.46
CA SER A 41 1.48 4.18 14.20
C SER A 41 0.87 5.11 13.17
N TYR A 42 1.49 5.20 12.00
CA TYR A 42 1.10 6.06 10.89
C TYR A 42 0.66 5.23 9.68
N VAL A 43 -0.53 5.54 9.16
CA VAL A 43 -1.03 4.94 7.91
C VAL A 43 -0.39 5.68 6.73
N ALA A 44 0.51 5.00 6.04
CA ALA A 44 1.48 5.62 5.12
C ALA A 44 1.13 5.47 3.64
N ASP A 45 0.03 4.79 3.31
CA ASP A 45 -0.36 4.45 1.94
C ASP A 45 -1.62 5.17 1.46
N SER A 46 -1.86 6.38 1.99
CA SER A 46 -3.01 7.19 1.57
C SER A 46 -2.88 7.68 0.12
N TYR A 47 -1.65 7.93 -0.35
CA TYR A 47 -1.31 8.38 -1.69
C TYR A 47 -0.17 7.56 -2.30
N ASP A 48 1.08 7.81 -1.91
CA ASP A 48 2.28 7.20 -2.47
C ASP A 48 3.13 6.54 -1.40
N TYR A 49 2.88 5.26 -1.14
CA TYR A 49 3.57 4.51 -0.10
C TYR A 49 5.09 4.41 -0.33
N TRP A 50 5.50 4.09 -1.55
CA TRP A 50 6.91 3.92 -1.86
C TRP A 50 7.65 5.25 -1.85
N GLY A 51 7.03 6.31 -2.40
CA GLY A 51 7.56 7.67 -2.31
C GLY A 51 7.64 8.19 -0.87
N PHE A 52 6.71 7.80 0.01
CA PHE A 52 6.80 8.07 1.44
C PHE A 52 8.03 7.42 2.07
N LEU A 53 8.27 6.14 1.81
CA LEU A 53 9.43 5.41 2.35
C LEU A 53 10.76 5.93 1.78
N GLU A 54 10.79 6.33 0.51
CA GLU A 54 12.00 6.76 -0.19
C GLU A 54 12.40 8.20 0.12
N HIS A 55 11.43 9.12 0.25
CA HIS A 55 11.71 10.55 0.32
C HIS A 55 11.32 11.19 1.65
N ILE A 56 10.19 10.82 2.25
CA ILE A 56 9.70 11.44 3.47
C ILE A 56 10.37 10.84 4.70
N LEU A 57 10.35 9.53 4.80
CA LEU A 57 10.81 8.83 6.00
C LEU A 57 12.30 9.05 6.31
N PRO A 58 13.24 9.04 5.33
CA PRO A 58 14.64 9.38 5.59
C PRO A 58 14.85 10.81 6.10
N THR A 59 14.04 11.77 5.62
CA THR A 59 14.09 13.17 6.07
C THR A 59 13.69 13.30 7.55
N LEU A 60 12.85 12.41 8.06
CA LEU A 60 12.38 12.39 9.45
C LEU A 60 13.23 11.49 10.37
N LYS A 61 14.30 10.88 9.86
CA LYS A 61 15.11 9.91 10.60
C LYS A 61 15.58 10.46 11.97
N ASP A 62 16.17 11.63 12.01
CA ASP A 62 16.70 12.20 13.24
C ASP A 62 15.61 12.49 14.27
N ILE A 63 14.44 12.94 13.82
CA ILE A 63 13.27 13.14 14.69
C ILE A 63 12.83 11.80 15.26
N ILE A 64 12.68 10.77 14.43
CA ILE A 64 12.23 9.43 14.84
C ILE A 64 13.22 8.81 15.83
N MET A 65 14.52 8.88 15.54
CA MET A 65 15.58 8.30 16.37
C MET A 65 15.81 9.04 17.70
N SER A 66 15.41 10.31 17.80
CA SER A 66 15.49 11.10 19.04
C SER A 66 14.28 10.95 19.96
N ARG A 67 13.21 10.27 19.50
CA ARG A 67 11.97 10.11 20.29
C ARG A 67 12.15 9.10 21.42
N ASP A 68 11.51 9.38 22.57
CA ASP A 68 11.28 8.35 23.58
C ASP A 68 10.04 7.53 23.17
N GLY A 69 10.26 6.50 22.34
CA GLY A 69 9.18 5.64 21.85
C GLY A 69 9.43 5.03 20.48
N LYS A 70 8.38 4.47 19.89
CA LYS A 70 8.48 3.72 18.64
C LYS A 70 7.58 4.31 17.57
N TYR A 71 8.14 4.55 16.39
CA TYR A 71 7.40 4.88 15.19
C TYR A 71 7.05 3.59 14.42
N VAL A 72 5.79 3.45 14.01
CA VAL A 72 5.28 2.25 13.34
C VAL A 72 4.76 2.61 11.97
N VAL A 73 5.40 2.10 10.93
CA VAL A 73 4.94 2.22 9.54
C VAL A 73 3.78 1.24 9.31
N ARG A 74 2.66 1.76 8.80
CA ARG A 74 1.45 0.96 8.55
C ARG A 74 0.93 1.16 7.12
N PRO A 75 1.29 0.34 6.16
CA PRO A 75 0.56 0.21 4.90
C PRO A 75 -0.71 -0.62 5.08
N ASP A 76 -1.69 -0.40 4.20
CA ASP A 76 -3.01 -1.04 4.19
C ASP A 76 -3.47 -1.41 2.77
N SER A 77 -2.54 -1.42 1.81
CA SER A 77 -2.80 -1.71 0.40
C SER A 77 -1.63 -2.41 -0.28
N GLY A 78 -1.91 -3.07 -1.41
CA GLY A 78 -0.93 -3.81 -2.21
C GLY A 78 -0.85 -5.30 -1.82
N ASN A 79 0.07 -6.02 -2.48
CA ASN A 79 0.36 -7.42 -2.13
C ASN A 79 1.12 -7.44 -0.80
N VAL A 80 0.51 -7.99 0.23
CA VAL A 80 1.06 -7.97 1.59
C VAL A 80 2.47 -8.56 1.67
N ILE A 81 2.75 -9.65 0.96
CA ILE A 81 4.04 -10.33 1.01
C ILE A 81 5.12 -9.46 0.40
N ASP A 82 4.85 -8.90 -0.79
CA ASP A 82 5.80 -8.06 -1.50
C ASP A 82 5.99 -6.69 -0.82
N VAL A 83 4.93 -6.12 -0.24
CA VAL A 83 5.02 -4.87 0.53
C VAL A 83 5.92 -5.04 1.76
N ILE A 84 5.81 -6.15 2.47
CA ILE A 84 6.60 -6.41 3.67
C ILE A 84 8.03 -6.83 3.33
N CYS A 85 8.16 -7.85 2.46
CA CYS A 85 9.40 -8.59 2.25
C CYS A 85 10.11 -8.24 0.95
N GLY A 86 9.47 -7.50 0.03
CA GLY A 86 9.96 -7.30 -1.33
C GLY A 86 9.70 -8.47 -2.25
N LYS A 87 10.14 -8.33 -3.49
CA LYS A 87 9.99 -9.36 -4.51
C LYS A 87 10.91 -10.55 -4.26
N GLU A 88 10.51 -11.67 -4.79
CA GLU A 88 11.31 -12.89 -4.82
C GLU A 88 12.08 -12.97 -6.15
N PHE A 89 13.37 -13.25 -6.05
CA PHE A 89 14.23 -13.44 -7.21
C PHE A 89 14.84 -14.84 -7.16
N ILE A 90 14.75 -15.54 -8.27
CA ILE A 90 15.33 -16.90 -8.37
C ILE A 90 16.85 -16.76 -8.53
N ASP A 91 17.58 -17.55 -7.74
CA ASP A 91 19.04 -17.63 -7.81
C ASP A 91 19.45 -18.71 -8.85
N TYR A 92 20.12 -18.25 -9.90
CA TYR A 92 20.66 -19.10 -10.96
C TYR A 92 22.19 -19.27 -10.87
N SER A 93 22.78 -19.12 -9.68
CA SER A 93 24.22 -19.21 -9.47
C SER A 93 24.80 -20.61 -9.76
N GLU A 94 23.98 -21.64 -9.87
CA GLU A 94 24.37 -22.98 -10.29
C GLU A 94 24.68 -23.07 -11.80
N GLU A 95 24.17 -22.13 -12.59
CA GLU A 95 24.46 -22.09 -14.01
C GLU A 95 25.92 -21.69 -14.27
N PRO A 96 26.59 -22.29 -15.29
CA PRO A 96 28.01 -22.08 -15.52
C PRO A 96 28.38 -20.65 -15.96
N THR A 97 27.43 -19.92 -16.54
CA THR A 97 27.62 -18.53 -17.01
C THR A 97 26.40 -17.69 -16.77
N LEU A 98 26.56 -16.38 -16.67
CA LEU A 98 25.43 -15.43 -16.56
C LEU A 98 24.51 -15.53 -17.80
N HIS A 99 25.04 -15.80 -18.98
CA HIS A 99 24.24 -15.98 -20.19
C HIS A 99 23.38 -17.27 -20.11
N SER A 100 23.95 -18.40 -19.61
CA SER A 100 23.14 -19.60 -19.40
C SER A 100 22.08 -19.42 -18.29
N ALA A 101 22.38 -18.66 -17.25
CA ALA A 101 21.39 -18.26 -16.24
C ALA A 101 20.23 -17.47 -16.85
N ALA A 102 20.50 -16.52 -17.71
CA ALA A 102 19.46 -15.75 -18.43
C ALA A 102 18.62 -16.64 -19.35
N LEU A 103 19.23 -17.60 -20.06
CA LEU A 103 18.49 -18.57 -20.86
C LEU A 103 17.64 -19.50 -19.99
N ARG A 104 18.19 -19.97 -18.84
CA ARG A 104 17.45 -20.84 -17.91
C ARG A 104 16.23 -20.11 -17.36
N PHE A 105 16.37 -18.85 -16.95
CA PHE A 105 15.24 -18.02 -16.56
C PHE A 105 14.18 -17.93 -17.69
N ALA A 106 14.61 -17.74 -18.94
CA ALA A 106 13.70 -17.67 -20.07
C ALA A 106 12.91 -18.98 -20.29
N TYR A 107 13.52 -20.12 -20.03
CA TYR A 107 12.84 -21.43 -20.10
C TYR A 107 11.86 -21.64 -18.92
N ASP A 108 12.22 -21.14 -17.74
CA ASP A 108 11.40 -21.29 -16.53
C ASP A 108 10.22 -20.28 -16.52
N TYR A 109 10.33 -19.18 -17.31
CA TYR A 109 9.33 -18.14 -17.40
C TYR A 109 8.32 -18.42 -18.53
N GLU A 110 7.21 -19.07 -18.18
CA GLU A 110 6.12 -19.35 -19.12
C GLU A 110 5.41 -18.06 -19.56
N THR A 111 5.61 -17.61 -20.80
CA THR A 111 4.98 -16.39 -21.33
C THR A 111 4.39 -16.59 -22.71
N GLN A 112 3.31 -15.85 -22.99
CA GLN A 112 2.75 -15.70 -24.33
C GLN A 112 3.34 -14.51 -25.10
N GLU A 113 4.13 -13.67 -24.42
CA GLU A 113 4.76 -12.49 -25.01
C GLU A 113 5.95 -12.87 -25.90
N ASN A 114 6.20 -12.06 -26.93
CA ASN A 114 7.36 -12.24 -27.81
C ASN A 114 8.63 -11.56 -27.27
N ASN A 115 8.46 -10.61 -26.35
CA ASN A 115 9.56 -9.96 -25.65
C ASN A 115 9.15 -9.79 -24.19
N PHE A 116 10.06 -10.07 -23.28
CA PHE A 116 9.86 -9.84 -21.85
C PHE A 116 11.15 -9.49 -21.15
N GLU A 117 11.03 -8.90 -19.99
CA GLU A 117 12.15 -8.57 -19.10
C GLU A 117 11.96 -9.25 -17.76
N GLY A 118 13.06 -9.51 -17.07
CA GLY A 118 13.05 -10.03 -15.72
C GLY A 118 14.32 -9.68 -14.98
N VAL A 119 14.31 -9.98 -13.69
CA VAL A 119 15.48 -9.82 -12.83
C VAL A 119 15.83 -11.18 -12.25
N ILE A 120 17.11 -11.52 -12.31
CA ILE A 120 17.66 -12.75 -11.74
C ILE A 120 18.75 -12.44 -10.72
N LEU A 121 18.93 -13.33 -9.77
CA LEU A 121 20.11 -13.36 -8.91
C LEU A 121 21.13 -14.32 -9.51
N TYR A 122 22.39 -13.89 -9.63
CA TYR A 122 23.50 -14.73 -10.08
C TYR A 122 24.77 -14.34 -9.34
N GLN A 123 25.39 -15.28 -8.65
CA GLN A 123 26.62 -15.08 -7.86
C GLN A 123 26.54 -13.88 -6.90
N LYS A 124 25.40 -13.72 -6.20
CA LYS A 124 25.09 -12.64 -5.24
C LYS A 124 24.92 -11.25 -5.85
N GLN A 125 24.84 -11.14 -7.18
CA GLN A 125 24.54 -9.89 -7.88
C GLN A 125 23.23 -10.04 -8.65
N TYR A 126 22.41 -8.98 -8.68
CA TYR A 126 21.16 -8.94 -9.44
C TYR A 126 21.44 -8.43 -10.87
N TYR A 127 20.74 -9.02 -11.83
CA TYR A 127 20.84 -8.65 -13.24
C TYR A 127 19.45 -8.52 -13.83
N LYS A 128 19.22 -7.41 -14.51
CA LYS A 128 18.04 -7.22 -15.37
C LYS A 128 18.36 -7.79 -16.74
N ILE A 129 17.49 -8.66 -17.22
CA ILE A 129 17.63 -9.34 -18.50
C ILE A 129 16.46 -9.00 -19.42
N SER A 130 16.75 -8.89 -20.72
CA SER A 130 15.76 -8.71 -21.78
C SER A 130 15.84 -9.88 -22.75
N ILE A 131 14.71 -10.51 -22.99
CA ILE A 131 14.57 -11.74 -23.77
C ILE A 131 13.62 -11.51 -24.94
N SER A 132 13.98 -11.99 -26.12
CA SER A 132 13.07 -12.15 -27.26
C SER A 132 12.75 -13.63 -27.47
N VAL A 133 11.51 -13.91 -27.85
CA VAL A 133 11.00 -15.26 -28.14
C VAL A 133 10.73 -15.37 -29.63
N THR A 134 11.33 -16.34 -30.29
CA THR A 134 10.97 -16.70 -31.67
C THR A 134 9.97 -17.85 -31.65
N ARG A 135 9.00 -17.79 -32.56
CA ARG A 135 7.94 -18.81 -32.65
C ARG A 135 7.89 -19.37 -34.06
N ASN A 136 7.61 -20.66 -34.19
CA ASN A 136 7.41 -21.32 -35.44
C ASN A 136 6.01 -20.98 -36.05
N LYS A 137 5.73 -21.52 -37.24
CA LYS A 137 4.45 -21.29 -37.97
C LYS A 137 3.22 -21.78 -37.21
N LEU A 138 3.37 -22.61 -36.19
CA LEU A 138 2.29 -23.14 -35.34
C LEU A 138 2.14 -22.32 -34.06
N GLY A 139 2.91 -21.21 -33.89
CA GLY A 139 2.89 -20.38 -32.69
C GLY A 139 3.66 -20.97 -31.50
N LEU A 140 4.31 -22.11 -31.64
CA LEU A 140 5.13 -22.73 -30.60
C LEU A 140 6.48 -22.04 -30.51
N ILE A 141 7.03 -21.97 -29.29
CA ILE A 141 8.35 -21.39 -29.05
C ILE A 141 9.41 -22.21 -29.78
N ASP A 142 10.21 -21.54 -30.59
CA ASP A 142 11.31 -22.11 -31.36
C ASP A 142 12.65 -21.83 -30.65
N ASN A 143 12.84 -20.60 -30.17
CA ASN A 143 14.07 -20.24 -29.47
C ASN A 143 13.86 -19.01 -28.55
N TYR A 144 14.75 -18.89 -27.55
CA TYR A 144 14.93 -17.69 -26.72
C TYR A 144 16.22 -16.98 -27.09
N ILE A 145 16.19 -15.68 -27.22
CA ILE A 145 17.34 -14.82 -27.55
C ILE A 145 17.53 -13.84 -26.39
N VAL A 146 18.68 -13.92 -25.72
CA VAL A 146 19.08 -12.94 -24.72
C VAL A 146 19.57 -11.69 -25.45
N ASN A 147 18.80 -10.61 -25.38
CA ASN A 147 19.11 -9.35 -26.04
C ASN A 147 20.07 -8.50 -25.20
N ARG A 148 19.86 -8.49 -23.88
CA ARG A 148 20.59 -7.61 -22.96
C ARG A 148 20.66 -8.22 -21.58
N ILE A 149 21.77 -8.01 -20.89
CA ILE A 149 22.01 -8.30 -19.48
C ILE A 149 22.71 -7.09 -18.88
N ASP A 150 22.11 -6.48 -17.87
CA ASP A 150 22.69 -5.35 -17.13
C ASP A 150 22.72 -5.67 -15.64
N GLU A 151 23.71 -5.15 -14.93
CA GLU A 151 23.68 -5.12 -13.47
C GLU A 151 22.44 -4.34 -13.02
N TYR A 152 21.83 -4.80 -11.95
CA TYR A 152 20.58 -4.23 -11.45
C TYR A 152 20.67 -3.94 -9.96
N ASP A 153 20.44 -2.68 -9.61
CA ASP A 153 20.28 -2.27 -8.22
C ASP A 153 18.81 -2.42 -7.82
N LEU A 154 18.57 -3.15 -6.74
CA LEU A 154 17.21 -3.38 -6.25
C LEU A 154 16.54 -2.06 -5.88
N THR A 155 15.34 -1.86 -6.42
CA THR A 155 14.47 -0.76 -6.03
C THR A 155 13.92 -0.97 -4.61
N ILE A 156 13.31 0.07 -4.06
CA ILE A 156 12.61 -0.03 -2.77
C ILE A 156 11.50 -1.10 -2.78
N GLU A 157 10.78 -1.23 -3.89
CA GLU A 157 9.75 -2.26 -4.07
C GLU A 157 10.34 -3.67 -4.11
N ASP A 158 11.52 -3.82 -4.70
CA ASP A 158 12.22 -5.10 -4.77
C ASP A 158 12.75 -5.54 -3.40
N LYS A 159 13.20 -4.59 -2.59
CA LYS A 159 13.67 -4.83 -1.20
C LYS A 159 12.52 -5.10 -0.25
N GLY A 160 11.41 -4.38 -0.39
CA GLY A 160 10.31 -4.37 0.55
C GLY A 160 10.56 -3.51 1.79
N THR A 161 9.51 -3.32 2.57
CA THR A 161 9.53 -2.37 3.69
C THR A 161 10.55 -2.72 4.77
N VAL A 162 10.64 -3.98 5.19
CA VAL A 162 11.50 -4.37 6.32
C VAL A 162 12.97 -4.14 5.99
N GLU A 163 13.41 -4.55 4.80
CA GLU A 163 14.79 -4.34 4.38
C GLU A 163 15.10 -2.85 4.19
N TRP A 164 14.19 -2.09 3.58
CA TRP A 164 14.36 -0.66 3.39
C TRP A 164 14.43 0.12 4.72
N LEU A 165 13.58 -0.24 5.70
CA LEU A 165 13.67 0.33 7.04
C LEU A 165 15.01 0.02 7.71
N TYR A 166 15.54 -1.18 7.50
CA TYR A 166 16.85 -1.54 8.03
C TYR A 166 17.98 -0.74 7.36
N ASP A 167 17.89 -0.49 6.05
CA ASP A 167 18.85 0.34 5.32
C ASP A 167 18.85 1.80 5.82
N ILE A 168 17.68 2.35 6.18
CA ILE A 168 17.55 3.71 6.70
C ILE A 168 18.00 3.80 8.16
N PHE A 169 17.41 2.99 9.04
CA PHE A 169 17.50 3.14 10.48
C PHE A 169 18.56 2.24 11.13
N GLY A 170 18.99 1.19 10.43
CA GLY A 170 19.86 0.19 11.01
C GLY A 170 19.13 -0.72 12.00
N GLY A 171 19.90 -1.31 12.90
CA GLY A 171 19.38 -2.19 13.91
C GLY A 171 20.46 -3.07 14.52
N THR A 172 20.03 -4.18 15.10
CA THR A 172 20.89 -5.17 15.77
C THR A 172 20.74 -6.54 15.11
N LYS A 173 21.36 -7.57 15.71
CA LYS A 173 21.10 -8.96 15.35
C LYS A 173 20.59 -9.72 16.57
N THR A 174 19.66 -10.64 16.33
CA THR A 174 19.22 -11.59 17.35
C THR A 174 20.35 -12.57 17.69
N GLU A 175 20.20 -13.35 18.76
CA GLU A 175 21.14 -14.42 19.12
C GLU A 175 21.29 -15.47 18.00
N GLN A 176 20.25 -15.68 17.20
CA GLN A 176 20.24 -16.58 16.04
C GLN A 176 20.85 -15.95 14.78
N GLY A 177 21.28 -14.67 14.83
CA GLY A 177 21.94 -13.96 13.76
C GLY A 177 21.02 -13.20 12.78
N TYR A 178 19.72 -13.19 13.00
CA TYR A 178 18.77 -12.45 12.17
C TYR A 178 18.81 -10.94 12.42
N LYS A 179 18.70 -10.15 11.36
CA LYS A 179 18.61 -8.70 11.43
C LYS A 179 17.31 -8.26 12.15
N LEU A 180 17.46 -7.42 13.15
CA LEU A 180 16.36 -6.83 13.92
C LEU A 180 16.42 -5.30 13.76
N LEU A 181 15.31 -4.69 13.35
CA LEU A 181 15.19 -3.24 13.22
C LEU A 181 15.52 -2.53 14.54
N ASP A 182 16.01 -1.30 14.44
CA ASP A 182 16.23 -0.45 15.59
C ASP A 182 14.96 -0.31 16.43
N SER A 183 15.12 -0.14 17.75
CA SER A 183 14.00 -0.09 18.71
C SER A 183 13.01 1.04 18.45
N HIS A 184 13.42 2.11 17.75
CA HIS A 184 12.58 3.27 17.44
C HIS A 184 11.66 3.06 16.25
N ILE A 185 11.86 1.98 15.46
CA ILE A 185 11.10 1.72 14.24
C ILE A 185 10.54 0.30 14.21
N CYS A 186 9.35 0.12 13.67
CA CYS A 186 8.83 -1.18 13.27
C CYS A 186 7.72 -1.02 12.22
N MET A 187 7.17 -2.14 11.78
CA MET A 187 6.10 -2.20 10.81
C MET A 187 4.89 -2.97 11.36
N ILE A 188 3.68 -2.54 11.01
CA ILE A 188 2.45 -3.31 11.19
C ILE A 188 1.73 -3.43 9.86
N TYR A 189 1.16 -4.59 9.59
CA TYR A 189 0.27 -4.81 8.45
C TYR A 189 -0.99 -5.52 8.91
N GLY A 190 -2.18 -5.05 8.52
CA GLY A 190 -3.45 -5.52 9.07
C GLY A 190 -4.51 -5.90 8.06
N ASP A 191 -4.24 -5.82 6.75
CA ASP A 191 -5.22 -6.14 5.70
C ASP A 191 -5.04 -7.57 5.19
N GLY A 192 -6.10 -8.37 5.29
CA GLY A 192 -6.18 -9.69 4.68
C GLY A 192 -5.14 -10.72 5.17
N ILE A 193 -4.65 -10.63 6.40
CA ILE A 193 -3.72 -11.60 6.97
C ILE A 193 -4.43 -12.93 7.23
N THR A 194 -3.95 -13.99 6.57
CA THR A 194 -4.32 -15.39 6.82
C THR A 194 -3.13 -16.14 7.39
N TYR A 195 -3.35 -17.38 7.83
CA TYR A 195 -2.27 -18.24 8.32
C TYR A 195 -1.21 -18.47 7.22
N GLU A 196 -1.65 -18.81 6.01
CA GLU A 196 -0.77 -19.09 4.86
C GLU A 196 0.05 -17.86 4.47
N ARG A 197 -0.57 -16.67 4.47
CA ARG A 197 0.14 -15.41 4.19
C ARG A 197 1.17 -15.09 5.26
N ALA A 198 0.84 -15.32 6.53
CA ALA A 198 1.78 -15.13 7.63
C ALA A 198 2.99 -16.07 7.50
N GLU A 199 2.76 -17.33 7.16
CA GLU A 199 3.80 -18.32 6.93
C GLU A 199 4.72 -17.91 5.76
N GLN A 200 4.15 -17.50 4.63
CA GLN A 200 4.92 -17.00 3.48
C GLN A 200 5.76 -15.78 3.82
N ILE A 201 5.22 -14.82 4.59
CA ILE A 201 5.96 -13.64 5.04
C ILE A 201 7.13 -14.05 5.93
N PHE A 202 6.90 -14.96 6.91
CA PHE A 202 7.98 -15.40 7.82
C PHE A 202 9.05 -16.17 7.09
N ASN A 203 8.70 -17.03 6.13
CA ASN A 203 9.67 -17.77 5.33
C ASN A 203 10.53 -16.81 4.49
N ARG A 204 9.92 -15.82 3.81
CA ARG A 204 10.67 -14.85 3.01
C ARG A 204 11.54 -13.93 3.86
N LEU A 205 11.08 -13.50 5.04
CA LEU A 205 11.92 -12.76 5.99
C LEU A 205 13.11 -13.61 6.47
N HIS A 206 12.88 -14.90 6.77
CA HIS A 206 13.93 -15.82 7.14
C HIS A 206 15.00 -15.96 6.06
N GLU A 207 14.61 -16.19 4.81
CA GLU A 207 15.51 -16.30 3.64
C GLU A 207 16.35 -15.03 3.44
N LYS A 208 15.77 -13.86 3.67
CA LYS A 208 16.47 -12.57 3.62
C LYS A 208 17.28 -12.24 4.89
N GLY A 209 17.27 -13.13 5.88
CA GLY A 209 18.02 -13.01 7.15
C GLY A 209 17.42 -11.98 8.11
N PHE A 210 16.12 -11.71 8.05
CA PHE A 210 15.40 -10.83 8.97
C PHE A 210 14.62 -11.61 10.03
N ALA A 211 14.58 -11.08 11.24
CA ALA A 211 13.75 -11.61 12.32
C ALA A 211 12.25 -11.38 12.03
N SER A 212 11.40 -12.38 12.30
CA SER A 212 9.95 -12.28 12.16
C SER A 212 9.32 -11.18 13.04
N THR A 213 9.98 -10.84 14.15
CA THR A 213 9.55 -9.79 15.09
C THR A 213 9.68 -8.36 14.55
N ASN A 214 10.24 -8.17 13.35
CA ASN A 214 10.25 -6.87 12.65
C ASN A 214 8.86 -6.45 12.20
N VAL A 215 7.92 -7.38 12.10
CA VAL A 215 6.55 -7.13 11.63
C VAL A 215 5.55 -7.55 12.70
N VAL A 216 4.54 -6.69 12.90
CA VAL A 216 3.37 -7.01 13.73
C VAL A 216 2.17 -7.17 12.79
N PHE A 217 1.41 -8.24 12.96
CA PHE A 217 0.17 -8.44 12.19
C PHE A 217 -1.05 -7.89 12.94
N GLY A 218 -1.84 -7.08 12.23
CA GLY A 218 -3.21 -6.77 12.63
C GLY A 218 -4.14 -7.89 12.16
N ILE A 219 -4.88 -8.49 13.08
CA ILE A 219 -5.79 -9.60 12.79
C ILE A 219 -7.23 -9.11 12.94
N GLY A 220 -7.98 -9.13 11.85
CA GLY A 220 -9.38 -8.71 11.80
C GLY A 220 -10.36 -9.87 11.58
N SER A 221 -11.60 -9.52 11.26
CA SER A 221 -12.70 -10.48 11.04
C SER A 221 -12.42 -11.46 9.89
N TRP A 222 -11.68 -11.03 8.87
CA TRP A 222 -11.32 -11.87 7.73
C TRP A 222 -10.59 -13.15 8.14
N THR A 223 -9.66 -13.06 9.09
CA THR A 223 -8.89 -14.21 9.58
C THR A 223 -9.78 -15.23 10.30
N MET A 224 -10.86 -14.76 10.94
CA MET A 224 -11.73 -15.61 11.75
C MET A 224 -12.85 -16.27 10.93
N ASN A 225 -13.47 -15.56 10.00
CA ASN A 225 -14.67 -16.01 9.30
C ASN A 225 -14.67 -15.77 7.78
N GLN A 226 -13.60 -15.18 7.25
CA GLN A 226 -13.44 -14.83 5.83
C GLN A 226 -14.58 -13.95 5.26
N VAL A 227 -15.32 -13.29 6.13
CA VAL A 227 -16.37 -12.32 5.79
C VAL A 227 -16.04 -10.99 6.44
N SER A 228 -16.03 -9.95 5.64
CA SER A 228 -15.79 -8.59 6.09
C SER A 228 -16.88 -7.65 5.57
N ARG A 229 -16.82 -6.41 6.00
CA ARG A 229 -17.62 -5.32 5.47
C ARG A 229 -17.52 -5.24 3.93
N ASP A 230 -16.32 -5.46 3.38
CA ASP A 230 -16.08 -5.38 1.95
C ASP A 230 -16.76 -6.52 1.17
N SER A 231 -16.90 -7.69 1.78
CA SER A 231 -17.69 -8.81 1.21
C SER A 231 -19.16 -8.43 0.99
N LEU A 232 -19.68 -7.48 1.75
CA LEU A 232 -21.04 -6.97 1.65
C LEU A 232 -21.12 -5.64 0.89
N GLY A 233 -20.01 -5.10 0.41
CA GLY A 233 -19.93 -3.81 -0.26
C GLY A 233 -20.28 -2.60 0.63
N ILE A 234 -20.17 -2.74 1.96
CA ILE A 234 -20.51 -1.70 2.92
C ILE A 234 -19.29 -0.87 3.26
N ALA A 235 -19.36 0.45 3.06
CA ALA A 235 -18.30 1.38 3.44
C ALA A 235 -18.88 2.70 3.99
N VAL A 236 -18.16 3.29 4.96
CA VAL A 236 -18.37 4.67 5.41
C VAL A 236 -17.06 5.43 5.16
N LYS A 237 -17.15 6.55 4.45
CA LYS A 237 -16.00 7.37 4.08
C LYS A 237 -16.27 8.83 4.43
N ALA A 238 -15.32 9.51 5.08
CA ALA A 238 -15.29 10.96 5.09
C ALA A 238 -14.78 11.45 3.73
N THR A 239 -15.48 12.40 3.13
CA THR A 239 -15.13 12.95 1.80
C THR A 239 -14.81 14.43 1.83
N ASN A 240 -15.25 15.13 2.87
CA ASN A 240 -15.06 16.57 3.02
C ASN A 240 -14.93 16.98 4.48
N ALA A 241 -14.14 18.01 4.75
CA ALA A 241 -14.07 18.68 6.04
C ALA A 241 -14.01 20.21 5.86
N ILE A 242 -14.38 20.94 6.92
CA ILE A 242 -14.18 22.39 7.02
C ILE A 242 -13.27 22.64 8.22
N VAL A 243 -12.10 23.24 7.98
CA VAL A 243 -11.13 23.60 9.01
C VAL A 243 -10.79 25.08 8.87
N ASN A 244 -11.05 25.88 9.90
CA ASN A 244 -10.86 27.32 9.88
C ASN A 244 -11.51 28.00 8.66
N ASP A 245 -12.77 27.68 8.42
CA ASP A 245 -13.59 28.14 7.27
C ASP A 245 -13.07 27.73 5.89
N LYS A 246 -12.03 26.92 5.82
CA LYS A 246 -11.49 26.37 4.57
C LYS A 246 -12.06 24.97 4.34
N GLN A 247 -12.70 24.80 3.19
CA GLN A 247 -13.17 23.49 2.74
C GLN A 247 -12.00 22.64 2.24
N ILE A 248 -11.88 21.42 2.76
CA ILE A 248 -10.79 20.51 2.46
C ILE A 248 -11.39 19.17 2.00
N PRO A 249 -11.18 18.77 0.74
CA PRO A 249 -11.60 17.45 0.27
C PRO A 249 -10.76 16.36 0.92
N ILE A 250 -11.44 15.32 1.39
CA ILE A 250 -10.83 14.13 2.00
C ILE A 250 -10.98 13.00 0.99
N TYR A 251 -9.88 12.31 0.66
CA TYR A 251 -9.91 11.17 -0.23
C TYR A 251 -8.64 10.32 -0.10
N LYS A 252 -8.78 9.03 -0.39
CA LYS A 252 -7.69 8.08 -0.53
C LYS A 252 -7.46 7.80 -2.01
N GLN A 253 -6.21 7.84 -2.46
CA GLN A 253 -5.81 7.55 -3.84
C GLN A 253 -4.42 6.87 -3.84
N PRO A 254 -4.33 5.62 -3.34
CA PRO A 254 -3.05 4.92 -3.26
C PRO A 254 -2.55 4.53 -4.65
N LYS A 255 -1.27 4.78 -4.92
CA LYS A 255 -0.61 4.32 -6.15
C LYS A 255 -0.47 2.81 -6.20
N THR A 256 -0.42 2.14 -5.04
CA THR A 256 -0.27 0.70 -4.90
C THR A 256 -1.54 -0.10 -5.25
N ASP A 257 -2.73 0.54 -5.21
CA ASP A 257 -4.00 -0.13 -5.48
C ASP A 257 -5.07 0.89 -5.90
N SER A 258 -5.28 1.07 -7.19
CA SER A 258 -6.25 2.02 -7.75
C SER A 258 -7.71 1.63 -7.45
N THR A 259 -8.01 0.38 -7.09
CA THR A 259 -9.36 -0.07 -6.73
C THR A 259 -9.82 0.53 -5.40
N LYS A 260 -8.88 0.99 -4.58
CA LYS A 260 -9.12 1.66 -3.29
C LYS A 260 -9.33 3.18 -3.40
N ASN A 261 -9.42 3.75 -4.60
CA ASN A 261 -9.75 5.16 -4.78
C ASN A 261 -11.12 5.49 -4.20
N SER A 262 -11.22 6.61 -3.47
CA SER A 262 -12.47 7.05 -2.87
C SER A 262 -13.03 8.30 -3.54
N ALA A 263 -14.34 8.53 -3.39
CA ALA A 263 -14.96 9.81 -3.68
C ALA A 263 -14.33 10.93 -2.83
N LYS A 264 -14.40 12.18 -3.28
CA LYS A 264 -13.75 13.33 -2.65
C LYS A 264 -14.58 14.60 -2.70
N GLY A 265 -14.47 15.44 -1.67
CA GLY A 265 -15.16 16.72 -1.55
C GLY A 265 -16.65 16.54 -1.28
N LEU A 266 -17.44 17.59 -1.47
CA LEU A 266 -18.90 17.49 -1.47
C LEU A 266 -19.35 16.66 -2.67
N LEU A 267 -20.35 15.83 -2.46
CA LEU A 267 -20.81 14.85 -3.44
C LEU A 267 -22.23 15.13 -3.88
N LYS A 268 -22.49 14.90 -5.17
CA LYS A 268 -23.85 14.84 -5.70
C LYS A 268 -24.04 13.48 -6.39
N VAL A 269 -25.10 12.77 -6.04
CA VAL A 269 -25.52 11.56 -6.72
C VAL A 269 -26.72 11.86 -7.60
N ILE A 270 -26.65 11.45 -8.85
CA ILE A 270 -27.70 11.67 -9.85
C ILE A 270 -28.22 10.31 -10.28
N LYS A 271 -29.55 10.16 -10.32
CA LYS A 271 -30.19 8.99 -10.91
C LYS A 271 -30.33 9.20 -12.41
N ASN A 272 -29.79 8.28 -13.19
CA ASN A 272 -29.85 8.31 -14.65
C ASN A 272 -31.18 7.77 -15.16
N GLU A 273 -31.49 8.00 -16.44
CA GLU A 273 -32.72 7.52 -17.10
C GLU A 273 -32.82 6.00 -17.14
N ASP A 274 -31.71 5.28 -17.20
CA ASP A 274 -31.63 3.81 -17.17
C ASP A 274 -31.75 3.22 -15.75
N GLY A 275 -31.94 4.09 -14.74
CA GLY A 275 -32.05 3.69 -13.33
C GLY A 275 -30.72 3.51 -12.61
N SER A 276 -29.57 3.64 -13.30
CA SER A 276 -28.24 3.67 -12.67
C SER A 276 -28.00 4.98 -11.93
N TYR A 277 -26.90 5.02 -11.15
CA TYR A 277 -26.51 6.21 -10.38
C TYR A 277 -25.12 6.67 -10.79
N THR A 278 -24.95 7.99 -10.91
CA THR A 278 -23.65 8.65 -11.17
C THR A 278 -23.28 9.52 -9.97
N THR A 279 -22.03 9.42 -9.51
CA THR A 279 -21.50 10.24 -8.44
C THR A 279 -20.61 11.35 -9.01
N LEU A 280 -20.91 12.60 -8.68
CA LEU A 280 -20.10 13.78 -8.99
C LEU A 280 -19.31 14.18 -7.74
N ASN A 281 -18.02 14.49 -7.92
CA ASN A 281 -17.10 14.87 -6.85
C ASN A 281 -16.84 16.38 -6.86
N ASN A 282 -16.45 16.94 -5.70
CA ASN A 282 -16.11 18.36 -5.55
C ASN A 282 -17.18 19.32 -6.06
N VAL A 283 -18.43 19.01 -5.81
CA VAL A 283 -19.54 19.89 -6.16
C VAL A 283 -19.66 21.05 -5.18
N THR A 284 -20.42 22.09 -5.55
CA THR A 284 -20.74 23.21 -4.64
C THR A 284 -21.77 22.79 -3.59
N VAL A 285 -21.94 23.61 -2.54
CA VAL A 285 -22.98 23.39 -1.51
C VAL A 285 -24.38 23.39 -2.12
N GLU A 286 -24.63 24.22 -3.10
CA GLU A 286 -25.92 24.32 -3.81
C GLU A 286 -26.18 23.08 -4.67
N GLU A 287 -25.15 22.57 -5.33
CA GLU A 287 -25.24 21.37 -6.16
C GLU A 287 -25.44 20.09 -5.33
N GLU A 288 -24.78 19.98 -4.17
CA GLU A 288 -24.94 18.85 -3.25
C GLU A 288 -26.41 18.66 -2.84
N GLN A 289 -27.13 19.77 -2.61
CA GLN A 289 -28.52 19.74 -2.19
C GLN A 289 -29.52 19.32 -3.29
N GLN A 290 -29.07 19.23 -4.54
CA GLN A 290 -29.90 18.92 -5.71
C GLN A 290 -29.81 17.44 -6.13
N GLY A 291 -29.08 16.61 -5.40
CA GLY A 291 -28.88 15.19 -5.71
C GLY A 291 -29.79 14.26 -4.91
N GLU A 292 -29.54 12.96 -5.09
CA GLU A 292 -30.27 11.89 -4.40
C GLU A 292 -29.78 11.68 -2.95
N LEU A 293 -28.64 12.27 -2.56
CA LEU A 293 -28.11 12.19 -1.20
C LEU A 293 -28.94 13.05 -0.26
N VAL A 294 -29.28 12.46 0.90
CA VAL A 294 -30.02 13.16 1.96
C VAL A 294 -29.24 13.11 3.26
N SER A 295 -29.28 14.20 4.03
CA SER A 295 -28.69 14.21 5.36
C SER A 295 -29.46 13.30 6.30
N VAL A 296 -28.79 12.29 6.83
CA VAL A 296 -29.35 11.31 7.77
C VAL A 296 -29.07 11.69 9.21
N PHE A 297 -27.91 12.26 9.48
CA PHE A 297 -27.43 12.63 10.81
C PHE A 297 -26.68 13.95 10.75
N LYS A 298 -26.93 14.86 11.68
CA LYS A 298 -26.25 16.15 11.78
C LYS A 298 -26.25 16.65 13.22
N ASP A 299 -25.07 17.13 13.68
CA ASP A 299 -24.90 17.78 14.99
C ASP A 299 -25.46 16.96 16.15
N GLY A 300 -25.19 15.65 16.17
CA GLY A 300 -25.66 14.74 17.20
C GLY A 300 -27.12 14.31 17.08
N LYS A 301 -27.84 14.71 16.02
CA LYS A 301 -29.25 14.42 15.81
C LYS A 301 -29.49 13.55 14.58
N LEU A 302 -30.31 12.51 14.75
CA LEU A 302 -30.83 11.73 13.63
C LEU A 302 -31.93 12.56 12.94
N LEU A 303 -31.75 12.83 11.65
CA LEU A 303 -32.66 13.64 10.84
C LEU A 303 -33.66 12.80 10.03
N ARG A 304 -33.29 11.55 9.76
CA ARG A 304 -34.12 10.61 9.00
C ARG A 304 -34.07 9.24 9.66
N GLU A 305 -35.24 8.70 10.01
CA GLU A 305 -35.39 7.34 10.46
C GLU A 305 -35.85 6.48 9.29
N GLN A 306 -35.29 5.28 9.20
CA GLN A 306 -35.73 4.22 8.30
C GLN A 306 -35.65 2.89 9.02
N THR A 307 -36.68 2.10 8.88
CA THR A 307 -36.68 0.73 9.38
C THR A 307 -35.89 -0.19 8.44
N PHE A 308 -35.39 -1.28 8.99
CA PHE A 308 -34.71 -2.29 8.19
C PHE A 308 -35.64 -2.91 7.12
N GLU A 309 -36.92 -3.01 7.40
CA GLU A 309 -37.96 -3.49 6.48
C GLU A 309 -38.14 -2.56 5.29
N GLU A 310 -38.19 -1.24 5.52
CA GLU A 310 -38.24 -0.22 4.45
C GLU A 310 -37.02 -0.30 3.55
N ILE A 311 -35.83 -0.45 4.12
CA ILE A 311 -34.56 -0.59 3.33
C ILE A 311 -34.60 -1.88 2.50
N ARG A 312 -35.01 -3.01 3.08
CA ARG A 312 -35.13 -4.28 2.34
C ARG A 312 -36.11 -4.16 1.17
N ASN A 313 -37.24 -3.51 1.37
CA ASN A 313 -38.27 -3.35 0.33
C ASN A 313 -37.80 -2.44 -0.83
N LEU A 314 -36.78 -1.60 -0.62
CA LEU A 314 -36.15 -0.83 -1.71
C LEU A 314 -35.20 -1.70 -2.56
N ILE A 315 -34.54 -2.68 -1.93
CA ILE A 315 -33.53 -3.53 -2.59
C ILE A 315 -34.18 -4.72 -3.30
N TRP A 316 -35.19 -5.31 -2.69
CA TRP A 316 -35.82 -6.55 -3.14
C TRP A 316 -37.20 -6.31 -3.81
N LYS A 317 -37.30 -5.30 -4.67
CA LYS A 317 -38.47 -5.06 -5.51
C LYS A 317 -38.57 -6.05 -6.65
#